data_751168ce6270bfbffb5e46b0cc883fea
#
_entry.id   751168ce6270bfbffb5e46b0cc883fea
#
_cell.length_a   1.000
_cell.length_b   1.000
_cell.length_c   1.000
_cell.angle_alpha   90.00
_cell.angle_beta   90.00
_cell.angle_gamma   90.00
#
_symmetry.space_group_name_H-M   'P 1'
#
loop_
_entity.id
_entity.type
_entity.pdbx_description
1 polymer ?
#
loop_
_entity_poly.entity_id
_entity_poly.type
_entity_poly.pdbx_seq_one_letter_code
_entity_poly.pdbx_strand_id
1 'polypeptide(L)'
;MSTNTEIFTPFDAANYLNTFEDVAAYLEAVIDESDDDPTTIARALGAVARSRNFSQIARQAGMSRAGLHKALSGDGNPSLATVVKVAHAIGLRLRFETTARTPR
;
A
#
# COMPACT_ATOMS: atom_id res chain seq x y z
N MET A 1 -14.01 -7.23 21.98
CA MET A 1 -13.79 -6.84 21.57
C MET A 1 -13.11 -5.77 21.45
N SER A 2 -12.47 -5.30 21.12
CA SER A 2 -11.88 -4.37 21.12
C SER A 2 -12.11 -3.52 20.52
N THR A 3 -11.94 -2.69 20.43
CA THR A 3 -12.23 -1.91 19.89
C THR A 3 -11.48 -0.81 19.80
N ASN A 4 -10.43 -0.71 19.50
CA ASN A 4 -9.57 0.38 19.36
C ASN A 4 -9.36 0.77 17.96
N THR A 5 -10.26 0.46 17.09
CA THR A 5 -10.06 0.72 15.68
C THR A 5 -9.99 2.20 15.38
N GLU A 6 -10.60 3.02 16.21
CA GLU A 6 -10.62 4.43 15.91
C GLU A 6 -9.28 5.10 16.12
N ILE A 7 -8.33 4.44 16.76
CA ILE A 7 -7.04 5.06 16.97
C ILE A 7 -5.95 4.41 16.16
N PHE A 8 -6.30 3.55 15.22
CA PHE A 8 -5.28 2.93 14.40
C PHE A 8 -4.73 3.93 13.40
N THR A 9 -3.41 4.02 13.34
CA THR A 9 -2.77 4.70 12.24
C THR A 9 -2.67 3.73 11.08
N PRO A 10 -2.36 4.20 9.88
CA PRO A 10 -2.15 3.28 8.77
C PRO A 10 -1.10 2.22 9.06
N PHE A 11 -0.05 2.60 9.78
CA PHE A 11 0.99 1.63 10.12
C PHE A 11 0.45 0.58 11.08
N ASP A 12 -0.31 1.01 12.09
CA ASP A 12 -0.88 0.08 13.05
C ASP A 12 -1.87 -0.85 12.38
N ALA A 13 -2.68 -0.32 11.48
CA ALA A 13 -3.66 -1.15 10.78
C ALA A 13 -2.95 -2.24 9.98
N ALA A 14 -1.84 -1.90 9.34
CA ALA A 14 -1.11 -2.88 8.53
C ALA A 14 -0.61 -4.04 9.37
N ASN A 15 -0.29 -3.80 10.63
CA ASN A 15 0.18 -4.87 11.51
C ASN A 15 -0.87 -5.91 11.82
N TYR A 16 -2.13 -5.61 11.56
CA TYR A 16 -3.22 -6.54 11.83
C TYR A 16 -3.73 -7.20 10.58
N LEU A 17 -3.06 -7.00 9.45
CA LEU A 17 -3.51 -7.55 8.19
C LEU A 17 -2.86 -8.92 8.01
N ASN A 18 -3.64 -9.96 8.07
CA ASN A 18 -3.13 -11.32 8.05
C ASN A 18 -3.31 -12.04 6.73
N THR A 19 -4.22 -11.59 5.89
CA THR A 19 -4.47 -12.26 4.63
C THR A 19 -4.30 -11.28 3.49
N PHE A 20 -4.18 -11.83 2.29
CA PHE A 20 -4.12 -10.97 1.09
C PHE A 20 -5.41 -10.16 0.96
N GLU A 21 -6.54 -10.75 1.32
CA GLU A 21 -7.81 -10.04 1.27
C GLU A 21 -7.83 -8.87 2.23
N ASP A 22 -7.27 -9.05 3.42
CA ASP A 22 -7.20 -7.96 4.38
C ASP A 22 -6.36 -6.83 3.84
N VAL A 23 -5.22 -7.15 3.24
CA VAL A 23 -4.35 -6.14 2.68
C VAL A 23 -5.05 -5.39 1.55
N ALA A 24 -5.72 -6.12 0.68
CA ALA A 24 -6.42 -5.50 -0.43
C ALA A 24 -7.51 -4.56 0.09
N ALA A 25 -8.28 -5.01 1.08
CA ALA A 25 -9.35 -4.18 1.63
C ALA A 25 -8.80 -2.92 2.28
N TYR A 26 -7.69 -3.05 2.99
CA TYR A 26 -7.06 -1.89 3.62
C TYR A 26 -6.64 -0.87 2.56
N LEU A 27 -5.96 -1.34 1.52
CA LEU A 27 -5.49 -0.42 0.49
C LEU A 27 -6.64 0.22 -0.27
N GLU A 28 -7.70 -0.54 -0.53
CA GLU A 28 -8.86 0.03 -1.20
C GLU A 28 -9.52 1.10 -0.34
N ALA A 29 -9.57 0.88 0.97
CA ALA A 29 -10.13 1.89 1.85
C ALA A 29 -9.29 3.16 1.84
N VAL A 30 -7.97 3.01 1.81
CA VAL A 30 -7.09 4.17 1.75
C VAL A 30 -7.28 4.92 0.44
N ILE A 31 -7.38 4.20 -0.66
CA ILE A 31 -7.58 4.81 -1.96
C ILE A 31 -8.89 5.59 -1.98
N ASP A 32 -9.95 4.98 -1.48
CA ASP A 32 -11.27 5.63 -1.47
C ASP A 32 -11.28 6.85 -0.58
N GLU A 33 -10.72 6.73 0.61
CA GLU A 33 -10.78 7.81 1.58
C GLU A 33 -9.88 8.96 1.20
N SER A 34 -8.81 8.69 0.49
CA SER A 34 -7.88 9.73 0.09
C SER A 34 -8.22 10.32 -1.26
N ASP A 35 -9.28 9.84 -1.88
CA ASP A 35 -9.68 10.30 -3.20
C ASP A 35 -8.53 10.09 -4.19
N ASP A 36 -7.96 8.90 -4.13
CA ASP A 36 -6.89 8.47 -5.04
C ASP A 36 -5.60 9.27 -4.88
N ASP A 37 -5.36 9.83 -3.71
CA ASP A 37 -4.15 10.63 -3.52
C ASP A 37 -2.89 9.77 -3.60
N PRO A 38 -2.01 10.03 -4.55
CA PRO A 38 -0.85 9.16 -4.75
C PRO A 38 0.10 9.12 -3.55
N THR A 39 0.28 10.22 -2.87
CA THR A 39 1.17 10.24 -1.71
C THR A 39 0.64 9.35 -0.59
N THR A 40 -0.66 9.44 -0.33
CA THR A 40 -1.28 8.63 0.70
C THR A 40 -1.22 7.16 0.32
N ILE A 41 -1.44 6.85 -0.94
CA ILE A 41 -1.38 5.46 -1.41
C ILE A 41 0.05 4.92 -1.26
N ALA A 42 1.05 5.72 -1.62
CA ALA A 42 2.44 5.30 -1.47
C ALA A 42 2.78 5.00 -0.02
N ARG A 43 2.32 5.86 0.89
CA ARG A 43 2.57 5.62 2.31
C ARG A 43 1.91 4.35 2.80
N ALA A 44 0.70 4.09 2.33
CA ALA A 44 -0.01 2.87 2.74
C ALA A 44 0.71 1.63 2.22
N LEU A 45 1.18 1.66 0.99
CA LEU A 45 1.98 0.56 0.47
C LEU A 45 3.23 0.36 1.30
N GLY A 46 3.88 1.45 1.68
CA GLY A 46 5.06 1.37 2.52
C GLY A 46 4.76 0.75 3.87
N ALA A 47 3.63 1.11 4.47
CA ALA A 47 3.25 0.55 5.76
C ALA A 47 3.02 -0.96 5.65
N VAL A 48 2.33 -1.39 4.61
CA VAL A 48 2.12 -2.83 4.41
C VAL A 48 3.45 -3.54 4.18
N ALA A 49 4.31 -2.96 3.35
CA ALA A 49 5.60 -3.58 3.06
C ALA A 49 6.45 -3.73 4.33
N ARG A 50 6.42 -2.69 5.18
CA ARG A 50 7.21 -2.75 6.41
C ARG A 50 6.65 -3.74 7.42
N SER A 51 5.38 -4.04 7.32
CA SER A 51 4.79 -5.06 8.20
C SER A 51 5.10 -6.47 7.74
N ARG A 52 5.78 -6.60 6.61
CA ARG A 52 6.22 -7.87 6.07
C ARG A 52 7.74 -7.89 6.10
N ASN A 53 8.34 -8.77 5.33
CA ASN A 53 9.80 -8.79 5.18
C ASN A 53 10.19 -7.71 4.17
N PHE A 54 10.50 -6.54 4.68
CA PHE A 54 10.75 -5.37 3.83
C PHE A 54 11.94 -5.58 2.92
N SER A 55 12.99 -6.20 3.42
CA SER A 55 14.18 -6.46 2.61
C SER A 55 13.88 -7.38 1.44
N GLN A 56 13.06 -8.38 1.66
CA GLN A 56 12.69 -9.28 0.59
C GLN A 56 11.82 -8.57 -0.43
N ILE A 57 10.91 -7.72 0.02
CA ILE A 57 10.06 -6.97 -0.90
C ILE A 57 10.92 -6.03 -1.74
N ALA A 58 11.89 -5.36 -1.13
CA ALA A 58 12.79 -4.49 -1.88
C ALA A 58 13.53 -5.29 -2.95
N ARG A 59 14.03 -6.45 -2.56
CA ARG A 59 14.75 -7.30 -3.51
C ARG A 59 13.86 -7.71 -4.68
N GLN A 60 12.64 -8.08 -4.40
CA GLN A 60 11.70 -8.45 -5.45
C GLN A 60 11.33 -7.28 -6.34
N ALA A 61 11.37 -6.08 -5.80
CA ALA A 61 11.11 -4.87 -6.59
C ALA A 61 12.36 -4.38 -7.31
N GLY A 62 13.48 -5.06 -7.12
CA GLY A 62 14.71 -4.66 -7.79
C GLY A 62 15.33 -3.41 -7.22
N MET A 63 15.13 -3.16 -5.93
CA MET A 63 15.58 -1.94 -5.29
C MET A 63 16.36 -2.26 -4.03
N SER A 64 17.18 -1.32 -3.60
CA SER A 64 17.76 -1.42 -2.29
C SER A 64 16.69 -1.15 -1.24
N ARG A 65 16.94 -1.61 -0.04
CA ARG A 65 16.04 -1.37 1.07
C ARG A 65 15.84 0.13 1.29
N ALA A 66 16.93 0.88 1.29
CA ALA A 66 16.85 2.34 1.47
C ALA A 66 16.10 3.00 0.31
N GLY A 67 16.32 2.53 -0.90
CA GLY A 67 15.64 3.10 -2.05
C GLY A 67 14.14 2.87 -2.00
N LEU A 68 13.74 1.67 -1.59
CA LEU A 68 12.32 1.39 -1.47
C LEU A 68 11.70 2.21 -0.36
N HIS A 69 12.38 2.32 0.77
CA HIS A 69 11.87 3.11 1.88
C HIS A 69 11.63 4.55 1.44
N LYS A 70 12.60 5.13 0.74
CA LYS A 70 12.46 6.49 0.27
C LYS A 70 11.31 6.64 -0.73
N ALA A 71 11.20 5.69 -1.65
CA ALA A 71 10.17 5.76 -2.69
C ALA A 71 8.76 5.74 -2.08
N LEU A 72 8.59 4.99 -0.99
CA LEU A 72 7.27 4.82 -0.39
C LEU A 72 7.06 5.70 0.83
N SER A 73 7.91 6.71 1.06
CA SER A 73 7.81 7.51 2.28
C SER A 73 6.86 8.64 2.03
N GLY A 74 6.29 9.05 1.29
CA GLY A 74 5.45 10.23 1.19
C GLY A 74 6.16 11.39 0.56
N ASP A 75 7.47 11.44 0.73
CA ASP A 75 8.28 12.41 0.01
C ASP A 75 8.78 11.83 -1.29
N GLY A 76 8.69 10.53 -1.43
CA GLY A 76 9.13 9.88 -2.64
C GLY A 76 8.08 9.96 -3.71
N ASN A 77 8.44 9.48 -4.87
CA ASN A 77 7.55 9.49 -6.01
C ASN A 77 7.78 8.18 -6.76
N PRO A 78 7.23 7.09 -6.26
CA PRO A 78 7.50 5.79 -6.86
C PRO A 78 7.01 5.74 -8.30
N SER A 79 7.79 5.11 -9.15
CA SER A 79 7.34 4.89 -10.51
C SER A 79 6.22 3.86 -10.53
N LEU A 80 5.48 3.84 -11.60
CA LEU A 80 4.45 2.81 -11.75
C LEU A 80 5.06 1.43 -11.68
N ALA A 81 6.24 1.25 -12.27
CA ALA A 81 6.91 -0.04 -12.19
C ALA A 81 7.17 -0.44 -10.75
N THR A 82 7.62 0.48 -9.92
CA THR A 82 7.84 0.20 -8.52
C THR A 82 6.54 -0.20 -7.83
N VAL A 83 5.48 0.55 -8.08
CA VAL A 83 4.17 0.24 -7.47
C VAL A 83 3.71 -1.16 -7.86
N VAL A 84 3.82 -1.50 -9.13
CA VAL A 84 3.39 -2.82 -9.60
C VAL A 84 4.23 -3.92 -8.95
N LYS A 85 5.54 -3.73 -8.87
CA LYS A 85 6.41 -4.74 -8.29
C LYS A 85 6.18 -4.91 -6.80
N VAL A 86 5.96 -3.82 -6.09
CA VAL A 86 5.66 -3.89 -4.67
C VAL A 86 4.33 -4.60 -4.46
N ALA A 87 3.32 -4.24 -5.27
CA ALA A 87 2.02 -4.90 -5.15
C ALA A 87 2.16 -6.40 -5.35
N HIS A 88 2.89 -6.83 -6.37
CA HIS A 88 3.10 -8.27 -6.60
C HIS A 88 3.81 -8.92 -5.42
N ALA A 89 4.80 -8.24 -4.85
CA ALA A 89 5.56 -8.79 -3.75
C ALA A 89 4.71 -9.01 -2.50
N ILE A 90 3.66 -8.23 -2.34
CA ILE A 90 2.77 -8.41 -1.20
C ILE A 90 1.50 -9.19 -1.56
N GLY A 91 1.50 -9.83 -2.73
CA GLY A 91 0.44 -10.76 -3.09
C GLY A 91 -0.73 -10.14 -3.83
N LEU A 92 -0.55 -8.94 -4.35
CA LEU A 92 -1.63 -8.24 -5.01
C LEU A 92 -1.27 -7.92 -6.45
N ARG A 93 -2.24 -7.43 -7.17
CA ARG A 93 -2.00 -7.01 -8.53
C ARG A 93 -2.84 -5.76 -8.81
N LEU A 94 -2.29 -4.91 -9.66
CA LEU A 94 -2.96 -3.66 -9.98
C LEU A 94 -4.16 -3.92 -10.89
N ARG A 95 -5.25 -3.25 -10.60
CA ARG A 95 -6.46 -3.34 -11.40
C ARG A 95 -7.06 -1.98 -11.55
N PHE A 96 -7.87 -1.82 -12.58
CA PHE A 96 -8.64 -0.60 -12.77
C PHE A 96 -10.11 -0.95 -12.79
N GLU A 97 -10.91 -0.04 -12.28
CA GLU A 97 -12.34 -0.23 -12.32
C GLU A 97 -12.98 1.10 -12.69
N THR A 98 -14.17 1.04 -13.20
CA THR A 98 -14.86 2.27 -13.51
C THR A 98 -15.25 2.98 -12.24
N THR A 99 -15.43 4.27 -12.34
CA THR A 99 -15.74 5.05 -11.16
C THR A 99 -17.19 4.96 -10.76
N ALA A 100 -17.97 4.23 -11.46
CA ALA A 100 -19.38 4.12 -11.17
C ALA A 100 -20.17 5.35 -11.54
N ARG A 101 -19.51 6.46 -12.00
CA ARG A 101 -20.23 7.56 -12.41
C ARG A 101 -20.28 7.53 -13.84
N THR A 102 -21.22 8.02 -14.45
CA THR A 102 -21.33 8.12 -15.88
C THR A 102 -20.23 8.96 -16.40
N PRO A 103 -19.53 8.49 -17.39
CA PRO A 103 -18.47 9.30 -17.92
C PRO A 103 -19.05 10.50 -18.62
N ARG A 104 -18.34 11.50 -18.69
CA ARG A 104 -18.81 12.64 -19.25
C ARG A 104 -18.32 12.88 -20.38
#